data_8063ebf30d87370df272b9ba7acc2713
#
_entry.id   8063ebf30d87370df272b9ba7acc2713
#
_cell.length_a   1.000
_cell.length_b   1.000
_cell.length_c   1.000
_cell.angle_alpha   90.00
_cell.angle_beta   90.00
_cell.angle_gamma   90.00
#
_symmetry.space_group_name_H-M   'P 1'
#
loop_
_entity.id
_entity.type
_entity.pdbx_description
1 polymer ?
#
loop_
_entity_poly.entity_id
_entity_poly.type
_entity_poly.pdbx_seq_one_letter_code
_entity_poly.pdbx_strand_id
1 'polypeptide(L)'
;MSASEIKSFIQYMAPIIRAEADRRGYKICSTVIAQAVIEGRYGTSTLAKPPCRNHFGLKCGSTWKGRSINLKTKEEYTPGTLTTIKDNFRCYDSDEEGVAGYYDFISTKRYANLKNAKDYRQYAEYLKADGYATSSTYVQTLCDTVKKYALWQWDDKIIAEYFPKCSEYHTSIVEALEEIGVPSEKGYRKSIYYVNFHDTYRYSAKQNMAMLVLLKEGKLIKP
;
A
#
# COMPACT_ATOMS: atom_id res chain seq x y z
N MET A 1 14.60 -3.81 -16.98
CA MET A 1 14.67 -2.49 -16.34
C MET A 1 15.66 -2.57 -15.19
N SER A 2 16.58 -1.63 -15.08
CA SER A 2 17.56 -1.57 -14.01
C SER A 2 16.95 -1.08 -12.70
N ALA A 3 17.60 -1.38 -11.57
CA ALA A 3 17.16 -0.87 -10.25
C ALA A 3 17.16 0.67 -10.21
N SER A 4 18.05 1.33 -10.95
CA SER A 4 18.13 2.78 -11.08
C SER A 4 16.88 3.37 -11.77
N GLU A 5 16.44 2.77 -12.88
CA GLU A 5 15.24 3.23 -13.61
C GLU A 5 13.98 3.09 -12.76
N ILE A 6 13.86 2.00 -11.99
CA ILE A 6 12.74 1.81 -11.07
C ILE A 6 12.74 2.88 -9.98
N LYS A 7 13.93 3.16 -9.38
CA LYS A 7 14.06 4.20 -8.38
C LYS A 7 13.69 5.57 -8.92
N SER A 8 14.15 5.91 -10.13
CA SER A 8 13.80 7.17 -10.80
C SER A 8 12.30 7.30 -11.05
N PHE A 9 11.63 6.23 -11.50
CA PHE A 9 10.18 6.21 -11.65
C PHE A 9 9.44 6.47 -10.33
N ILE A 10 9.86 5.80 -9.25
CA ILE A 10 9.27 5.99 -7.92
C ILE A 10 9.49 7.44 -7.44
N GLN A 11 10.70 7.97 -7.57
CA GLN A 11 11.03 9.34 -7.18
C GLN A 11 10.22 10.38 -7.95
N TYR A 12 9.87 10.10 -9.20
CA TYR A 12 9.02 10.96 -10.03
C TYR A 12 7.53 10.85 -9.64
N MET A 13 6.99 9.63 -9.55
CA MET A 13 5.55 9.42 -9.34
C MET A 13 5.10 9.62 -7.88
N ALA A 14 5.94 9.27 -6.91
CA ALA A 14 5.52 9.29 -5.51
C ALA A 14 5.14 10.70 -5.00
N PRO A 15 5.84 11.79 -5.34
CA PRO A 15 5.40 13.15 -4.97
C PRO A 15 4.04 13.52 -5.56
N ILE A 16 3.77 13.15 -6.82
CA ILE A 16 2.49 13.41 -7.49
C ILE A 16 1.35 12.68 -6.77
N ILE A 17 1.57 11.38 -6.49
CA ILE A 17 0.60 10.54 -5.77
C ILE A 17 0.39 11.07 -4.35
N ARG A 18 1.46 11.47 -3.64
CA ARG A 18 1.36 11.99 -2.28
C ARG A 18 0.55 13.31 -2.23
N ALA A 19 0.85 14.24 -3.13
CA ALA A 19 0.14 15.52 -3.19
C ALA A 19 -1.37 15.33 -3.42
N GLU A 20 -1.76 14.40 -4.28
CA GLU A 20 -3.18 14.12 -4.54
C GLU A 20 -3.83 13.36 -3.38
N ALA A 21 -3.09 12.45 -2.71
CA ALA A 21 -3.54 11.78 -1.49
C ALA A 21 -3.86 12.80 -0.38
N ASP A 22 -2.94 13.75 -0.15
CA ASP A 22 -3.10 14.83 0.84
C ASP A 22 -4.33 15.67 0.56
N ARG A 23 -4.47 16.12 -0.70
CA ARG A 23 -5.62 16.93 -1.13
C ARG A 23 -6.96 16.26 -0.86
N ARG A 24 -7.00 14.93 -0.88
CA ARG A 24 -8.23 14.13 -0.71
C ARG A 24 -8.35 13.46 0.66
N GLY A 25 -7.39 13.64 1.55
CA GLY A 25 -7.38 13.10 2.91
C GLY A 25 -7.13 11.59 2.98
N TYR A 26 -6.31 11.05 2.08
CA TYR A 26 -5.81 9.67 2.15
C TYR A 26 -4.46 9.64 2.87
N LYS A 27 -4.35 8.85 3.93
CA LYS A 27 -3.13 8.71 4.72
C LYS A 27 -2.12 7.75 4.08
N ILE A 28 -2.62 6.69 3.46
CA ILE A 28 -1.81 5.65 2.83
C ILE A 28 -1.71 5.91 1.33
N CYS A 29 -0.52 6.21 0.86
CA CYS A 29 -0.21 6.36 -0.57
C CYS A 29 0.82 5.31 -1.07
N SER A 30 1.52 4.62 -0.17
CA SER A 30 2.50 3.59 -0.52
C SER A 30 1.91 2.46 -1.37
N THR A 31 0.66 2.03 -1.07
CA THR A 31 -0.05 1.04 -1.88
C THR A 31 -0.38 1.58 -3.28
N VAL A 32 -0.74 2.86 -3.39
CA VAL A 32 -1.02 3.52 -4.67
C VAL A 32 0.26 3.64 -5.51
N ILE A 33 1.40 3.97 -4.87
CA ILE A 33 2.70 3.97 -5.54
C ILE A 33 3.04 2.54 -6.03
N ALA A 34 2.80 1.52 -5.20
CA ALA A 34 3.01 0.12 -5.60
C ALA A 34 2.13 -0.29 -6.78
N GLN A 35 0.86 0.16 -6.83
CA GLN A 35 -0.01 -0.06 -7.99
C GLN A 35 0.58 0.58 -9.26
N ALA A 36 1.01 1.85 -9.20
CA ALA A 36 1.63 2.52 -10.35
C ALA A 36 2.91 1.79 -10.82
N VAL A 37 3.68 1.25 -9.89
CA VAL A 37 4.87 0.42 -10.19
C VAL A 37 4.48 -0.86 -10.93
N ILE A 38 3.46 -1.58 -10.48
CA ILE A 38 3.07 -2.89 -11.03
C ILE A 38 2.27 -2.73 -12.31
N GLU A 39 1.15 -2.02 -12.25
CA GLU A 39 0.20 -1.86 -13.37
C GLU A 39 0.82 -1.05 -14.51
N GLY A 40 1.52 0.02 -14.18
CA GLY A 40 2.24 0.86 -15.12
C GLY A 40 3.53 0.22 -15.64
N ARG A 41 3.93 -0.94 -15.11
CA ARG A 41 5.24 -1.55 -15.39
C ARG A 41 6.37 -0.51 -15.31
N TYR A 42 6.41 0.19 -14.20
CA TYR A 42 7.37 1.28 -13.96
C TYR A 42 7.31 2.39 -15.02
N GLY A 43 6.11 2.73 -15.49
CA GLY A 43 5.91 3.73 -16.52
C GLY A 43 6.22 3.25 -17.96
N THR A 44 6.49 1.96 -18.17
CA THR A 44 6.85 1.43 -19.51
C THR A 44 5.71 0.73 -20.23
N SER A 45 4.57 0.48 -19.56
CA SER A 45 3.41 -0.12 -20.21
C SER A 45 2.83 0.81 -21.28
N THR A 46 2.13 0.25 -22.26
CA THR A 46 1.43 1.03 -23.29
C THR A 46 0.45 2.03 -22.70
N LEU A 47 -0.20 1.67 -21.57
CA LEU A 47 -1.13 2.56 -20.87
C LEU A 47 -0.44 3.67 -20.09
N ALA A 48 0.72 3.39 -19.47
CA ALA A 48 1.44 4.37 -18.67
C ALA A 48 2.13 5.45 -19.51
N LYS A 49 2.44 5.15 -20.77
CA LYS A 49 3.10 6.09 -21.68
C LYS A 49 2.09 7.05 -22.35
N PRO A 50 2.58 8.18 -22.91
CA PRO A 50 1.79 8.95 -23.86
C PRO A 50 1.26 8.04 -24.99
N PRO A 51 0.01 8.26 -25.47
CA PRO A 51 -0.86 9.35 -25.11
C PRO A 51 -1.79 9.12 -23.91
N CYS A 52 -1.68 7.99 -23.18
CA CYS A 52 -2.71 7.60 -22.20
C CYS A 52 -2.36 7.91 -20.74
N ARG A 53 -1.09 7.84 -20.32
CA ARG A 53 -0.65 8.16 -18.94
C ARG A 53 -1.50 7.53 -17.83
N ASN A 54 -2.06 6.36 -18.10
CA ASN A 54 -2.90 5.57 -17.20
C ASN A 54 -2.04 4.53 -16.47
N HIS A 55 -1.43 4.93 -15.37
CA HIS A 55 -0.51 4.10 -14.58
C HIS A 55 -1.22 3.02 -13.76
N PHE A 56 -2.54 3.08 -13.64
CA PHE A 56 -3.34 2.24 -12.77
C PHE A 56 -4.22 1.24 -13.51
N GLY A 57 -4.13 1.18 -14.83
CA GLY A 57 -4.94 0.26 -15.62
C GLY A 57 -6.45 0.54 -15.57
N LEU A 58 -6.85 1.80 -15.34
CA LEU A 58 -8.26 2.15 -15.20
C LEU A 58 -9.02 1.94 -16.52
N LYS A 59 -10.05 1.10 -16.45
CA LYS A 59 -11.01 0.88 -17.54
C LYS A 59 -12.01 2.02 -17.61
N CYS A 60 -12.59 2.23 -18.81
CA CYS A 60 -13.58 3.28 -19.00
C CYS A 60 -14.87 3.04 -18.21
N GLY A 61 -15.33 1.79 -18.13
CA GLY A 61 -16.66 1.50 -17.62
C GLY A 61 -17.76 2.22 -18.45
N SER A 62 -18.94 2.38 -17.85
CA SER A 62 -20.10 3.01 -18.52
C SER A 62 -20.12 4.53 -18.41
N THR A 63 -19.39 5.11 -17.47
CA THR A 63 -19.49 6.55 -17.13
C THR A 63 -18.39 7.43 -17.70
N TRP A 64 -17.29 6.82 -18.17
CA TRP A 64 -16.17 7.57 -18.74
C TRP A 64 -16.53 8.23 -20.09
N LYS A 65 -16.27 9.52 -20.22
CA LYS A 65 -16.53 10.32 -21.43
C LYS A 65 -15.26 10.89 -22.07
N GLY A 66 -14.11 10.70 -21.41
CA GLY A 66 -12.82 11.19 -21.92
C GLY A 66 -12.22 10.28 -23.00
N ARG A 67 -10.99 10.61 -23.40
CA ARG A 67 -10.24 9.80 -24.36
C ARG A 67 -10.01 8.38 -23.87
N SER A 68 -9.97 7.43 -24.78
CA SER A 68 -9.75 6.02 -24.45
C SER A 68 -8.93 5.31 -25.51
N ILE A 69 -8.37 4.17 -25.15
CA ILE A 69 -7.70 3.23 -26.03
C ILE A 69 -8.22 1.82 -25.80
N ASN A 70 -8.44 1.06 -26.90
CA ASN A 70 -8.86 -0.33 -26.81
C ASN A 70 -7.64 -1.26 -26.84
N LEU A 71 -7.44 -2.03 -25.77
CA LEU A 71 -6.30 -2.93 -25.63
C LEU A 71 -6.74 -4.32 -25.18
N LYS A 72 -5.92 -5.32 -25.55
CA LYS A 72 -6.04 -6.68 -24.99
C LYS A 72 -5.52 -6.66 -23.55
N THR A 73 -6.28 -7.26 -22.63
CA THR A 73 -5.89 -7.48 -21.23
C THR A 73 -6.17 -8.92 -20.82
N LYS A 74 -5.51 -9.37 -19.76
CA LYS A 74 -5.74 -10.70 -19.16
C LYS A 74 -6.47 -10.52 -17.85
N GLU A 75 -7.57 -11.24 -17.67
CA GLU A 75 -8.39 -11.25 -16.47
C GLU A 75 -8.41 -12.65 -15.86
N GLU A 76 -8.40 -12.73 -14.55
CA GLU A 76 -8.50 -13.96 -13.79
C GLU A 76 -9.91 -14.07 -13.18
N TYR A 77 -10.88 -14.57 -13.96
CA TYR A 77 -12.25 -14.79 -13.48
C TYR A 77 -12.37 -16.09 -12.65
N THR A 78 -11.50 -17.05 -12.92
CA THR A 78 -11.37 -18.30 -12.14
C THR A 78 -9.93 -18.37 -11.65
N PRO A 79 -9.68 -18.62 -10.33
CA PRO A 79 -8.32 -18.67 -9.80
C PRO A 79 -7.39 -19.58 -10.63
N GLY A 80 -6.25 -19.04 -11.03
CA GLY A 80 -5.26 -19.73 -11.87
C GLY A 80 -5.56 -19.74 -13.37
N THR A 81 -6.73 -19.23 -13.84
CA THR A 81 -7.10 -19.24 -15.25
C THR A 81 -7.15 -17.82 -15.81
N LEU A 82 -6.22 -17.50 -16.72
CA LEU A 82 -6.17 -16.22 -17.40
C LEU A 82 -6.98 -16.21 -18.70
N THR A 83 -7.96 -15.33 -18.80
CA THR A 83 -8.77 -15.10 -19.99
C THR A 83 -8.34 -13.80 -20.67
N THR A 84 -8.03 -13.84 -21.96
CA THR A 84 -7.69 -12.63 -22.72
C THR A 84 -8.97 -11.99 -23.27
N ILE A 85 -9.20 -10.73 -22.90
CA ILE A 85 -10.30 -9.91 -23.42
C ILE A 85 -9.78 -8.62 -24.04
N LYS A 86 -10.66 -7.92 -24.79
CA LYS A 86 -10.42 -6.53 -25.20
C LYS A 86 -11.25 -5.62 -24.32
N ASP A 87 -10.65 -4.53 -23.85
CA ASP A 87 -11.36 -3.53 -23.06
C ASP A 87 -10.88 -2.11 -23.37
N ASN A 88 -11.70 -1.12 -23.05
CA ASN A 88 -11.39 0.30 -23.23
C ASN A 88 -10.79 0.85 -21.94
N PHE A 89 -9.61 1.44 -22.07
CA PHE A 89 -8.88 2.05 -20.95
C PHE A 89 -8.87 3.57 -21.07
N ARG A 90 -8.96 4.25 -19.94
CA ARG A 90 -8.93 5.71 -19.87
C ARG A 90 -7.58 6.25 -20.32
N CYS A 91 -7.61 7.42 -21.00
CA CYS A 91 -6.41 8.18 -21.34
C CYS A 91 -6.49 9.60 -20.75
N TYR A 92 -5.37 10.08 -20.24
CA TYR A 92 -5.20 11.37 -19.59
C TYR A 92 -4.13 12.20 -20.30
N ASP A 93 -4.14 13.51 -20.13
CA ASP A 93 -3.19 14.40 -20.81
C ASP A 93 -1.87 14.57 -20.04
N SER A 94 -1.89 14.33 -18.72
CA SER A 94 -0.70 14.34 -17.87
C SER A 94 -0.70 13.18 -16.84
N ASP A 95 0.45 12.95 -16.19
CA ASP A 95 0.56 11.95 -15.13
C ASP A 95 -0.22 12.41 -13.90
N GLU A 96 -0.28 13.72 -13.63
CA GLU A 96 -1.08 14.32 -12.56
C GLU A 96 -2.57 14.06 -12.78
N GLU A 97 -3.06 14.24 -14.02
CA GLU A 97 -4.44 13.90 -14.36
C GLU A 97 -4.73 12.40 -14.24
N GLY A 98 -3.78 11.56 -14.60
CA GLY A 98 -3.87 10.11 -14.43
C GLY A 98 -3.99 9.71 -12.94
N VAL A 99 -3.20 10.35 -12.09
CA VAL A 99 -3.26 10.17 -10.63
C VAL A 99 -4.57 10.73 -10.07
N ALA A 100 -4.99 11.92 -10.47
CA ALA A 100 -6.27 12.50 -10.06
C ALA A 100 -7.44 11.59 -10.46
N GLY A 101 -7.43 11.07 -11.70
CA GLY A 101 -8.44 10.14 -12.20
C GLY A 101 -8.49 8.81 -11.43
N TYR A 102 -7.36 8.33 -10.92
CA TYR A 102 -7.33 7.19 -10.00
C TYR A 102 -8.04 7.53 -8.69
N TYR A 103 -7.69 8.66 -8.07
CA TYR A 103 -8.33 9.07 -6.83
C TYR A 103 -9.83 9.39 -6.99
N ASP A 104 -10.26 9.92 -8.15
CA ASP A 104 -11.69 10.06 -8.47
C ASP A 104 -12.39 8.71 -8.48
N PHE A 105 -11.77 7.70 -9.07
CA PHE A 105 -12.31 6.34 -9.12
C PHE A 105 -12.46 5.72 -7.72
N ILE A 106 -11.43 5.82 -6.88
CA ILE A 106 -11.48 5.25 -5.51
C ILE A 106 -12.21 6.14 -4.49
N SER A 107 -12.60 7.37 -4.83
CA SER A 107 -13.41 8.25 -3.98
C SER A 107 -14.90 7.91 -4.04
N THR A 108 -15.29 6.89 -4.79
CA THR A 108 -16.68 6.41 -4.84
C THR A 108 -17.06 5.66 -3.56
N LYS A 109 -18.38 5.55 -3.30
CA LYS A 109 -18.92 4.84 -2.12
C LYS A 109 -18.35 3.42 -1.96
N ARG A 110 -18.07 2.76 -3.07
CA ARG A 110 -17.50 1.39 -3.10
C ARG A 110 -16.18 1.27 -2.35
N TYR A 111 -15.34 2.30 -2.40
CA TYR A 111 -13.99 2.34 -1.85
C TYR A 111 -13.86 3.26 -0.63
N ALA A 112 -14.98 3.62 0.01
CA ALA A 112 -14.97 4.61 1.10
C ALA A 112 -14.13 4.20 2.33
N ASN A 113 -13.95 2.88 2.54
CA ASN A 113 -13.14 2.29 3.61
C ASN A 113 -11.64 2.57 3.47
N LEU A 114 -11.14 2.84 2.24
CA LEU A 114 -9.72 3.09 1.99
C LEU A 114 -9.14 4.25 2.81
N LYS A 115 -9.94 5.28 3.10
CA LYS A 115 -9.51 6.41 3.95
C LYS A 115 -9.25 6.02 5.40
N ASN A 116 -9.85 4.91 5.85
CA ASN A 116 -9.73 4.41 7.21
C ASN A 116 -8.64 3.32 7.34
N ALA A 117 -7.94 3.01 6.25
CA ALA A 117 -6.85 2.03 6.27
C ALA A 117 -5.74 2.50 7.22
N LYS A 118 -5.29 1.62 8.09
CA LYS A 118 -4.26 1.91 9.11
C LYS A 118 -2.85 1.71 8.56
N ASP A 119 -2.72 0.91 7.51
CA ASP A 119 -1.44 0.59 6.87
C ASP A 119 -1.65 0.15 5.41
N TYR A 120 -0.55 -0.01 4.68
CA TYR A 120 -0.57 -0.41 3.27
C TYR A 120 -1.17 -1.80 3.02
N ARG A 121 -1.07 -2.74 3.99
CA ARG A 121 -1.66 -4.08 3.85
C ARG A 121 -3.17 -3.99 3.92
N GLN A 122 -3.71 -3.31 4.92
CA GLN A 122 -5.15 -3.11 5.07
C GLN A 122 -5.73 -2.35 3.86
N TYR A 123 -4.99 -1.35 3.36
CA TYR A 123 -5.39 -0.65 2.13
C TYR A 123 -5.48 -1.61 0.93
N ALA A 124 -4.48 -2.48 0.74
CA ALA A 124 -4.47 -3.47 -0.33
C ALA A 124 -5.59 -4.53 -0.17
N GLU A 125 -5.87 -4.95 1.07
CA GLU A 125 -6.97 -5.87 1.39
C GLU A 125 -8.33 -5.24 1.06
N TYR A 126 -8.54 -3.97 1.40
CA TYR A 126 -9.77 -3.24 1.03
C TYR A 126 -9.90 -3.11 -0.49
N LEU A 127 -8.86 -2.70 -1.22
CA LEU A 127 -8.89 -2.67 -2.68
C LEU A 127 -9.33 -4.01 -3.29
N LYS A 128 -8.78 -5.12 -2.78
CA LYS A 128 -9.13 -6.46 -3.24
C LYS A 128 -10.56 -6.83 -2.90
N ALA A 129 -11.00 -6.59 -1.68
CA ALA A 129 -12.36 -6.89 -1.21
C ALA A 129 -13.42 -6.08 -2.00
N ASP A 130 -13.08 -4.83 -2.33
CA ASP A 130 -13.93 -3.94 -3.12
C ASP A 130 -13.86 -4.22 -4.63
N GLY A 131 -13.11 -5.27 -5.03
CA GLY A 131 -13.06 -5.76 -6.42
C GLY A 131 -12.29 -4.86 -7.38
N TYR A 132 -11.22 -4.21 -6.92
CA TYR A 132 -10.31 -3.47 -7.79
C TYR A 132 -9.57 -4.40 -8.77
N ALA A 133 -9.17 -5.58 -8.30
CA ALA A 133 -8.47 -6.58 -9.09
C ALA A 133 -8.99 -7.99 -8.82
N THR A 134 -8.96 -8.84 -9.86
CA THR A 134 -9.39 -10.24 -9.81
C THR A 134 -8.30 -11.19 -9.31
N SER A 135 -7.03 -10.87 -9.52
CA SER A 135 -5.89 -11.73 -9.19
C SER A 135 -5.87 -12.18 -7.71
N SER A 136 -5.70 -13.47 -7.50
CA SER A 136 -5.61 -14.08 -6.16
C SER A 136 -4.38 -13.61 -5.37
N THR A 137 -3.30 -13.25 -6.06
CA THR A 137 -2.02 -12.81 -5.46
C THR A 137 -1.91 -11.30 -5.29
N TYR A 138 -2.93 -10.52 -5.63
CA TYR A 138 -2.89 -9.06 -5.71
C TYR A 138 -2.38 -8.39 -4.43
N VAL A 139 -2.97 -8.73 -3.28
CA VAL A 139 -2.58 -8.14 -1.98
C VAL A 139 -1.12 -8.44 -1.66
N GLN A 140 -0.70 -9.70 -1.85
CA GLN A 140 0.68 -10.09 -1.57
C GLN A 140 1.66 -9.36 -2.48
N THR A 141 1.37 -9.26 -3.77
CA THR A 141 2.21 -8.56 -4.75
C THR A 141 2.38 -7.08 -4.41
N LEU A 142 1.30 -6.39 -4.01
CA LEU A 142 1.36 -5.00 -3.54
C LEU A 142 2.24 -4.87 -2.29
N CYS A 143 1.99 -5.70 -1.27
CA CYS A 143 2.74 -5.67 -0.01
C CYS A 143 4.24 -5.93 -0.23
N ASP A 144 4.59 -6.89 -1.08
CA ASP A 144 5.98 -7.20 -1.39
C ASP A 144 6.66 -6.04 -2.14
N THR A 145 5.92 -5.35 -3.02
CA THR A 145 6.41 -4.16 -3.73
C THR A 145 6.64 -3.00 -2.77
N VAL A 146 5.69 -2.74 -1.85
CA VAL A 146 5.86 -1.71 -0.80
C VAL A 146 7.11 -2.01 0.04
N LYS A 147 7.31 -3.25 0.47
CA LYS A 147 8.48 -3.67 1.25
C LYS A 147 9.78 -3.53 0.45
N LYS A 148 9.80 -4.07 -0.76
CA LYS A 148 11.00 -4.09 -1.62
C LYS A 148 11.58 -2.70 -1.87
N TYR A 149 10.71 -1.71 -2.03
CA TYR A 149 11.12 -0.33 -2.34
C TYR A 149 10.94 0.64 -1.17
N ALA A 150 10.61 0.13 0.02
CA ALA A 150 10.38 0.90 1.24
C ALA A 150 9.37 2.05 1.05
N LEU A 151 8.27 1.78 0.32
CA LEU A 151 7.31 2.81 -0.09
C LEU A 151 6.51 3.39 1.07
N TRP A 152 6.44 2.71 2.23
CA TRP A 152 5.78 3.23 3.46
C TRP A 152 6.35 4.59 3.91
N GLN A 153 7.55 4.97 3.46
CA GLN A 153 8.14 6.28 3.77
C GLN A 153 7.33 7.44 3.20
N TRP A 154 6.45 7.16 2.23
CA TRP A 154 5.56 8.13 1.60
C TRP A 154 4.19 8.22 2.26
N ASP A 155 3.85 7.32 3.17
CA ASP A 155 2.60 7.40 3.92
C ASP A 155 2.66 8.56 4.90
N ASP A 156 1.48 9.12 5.25
CA ASP A 156 1.43 10.03 6.37
C ASP A 156 2.07 9.32 7.56
N LYS A 157 2.97 10.01 8.21
CA LYS A 157 3.32 9.64 9.57
C LYS A 157 2.02 9.76 10.36
N ILE A 158 1.30 8.66 10.50
CA ILE A 158 0.33 8.51 11.57
C ILE A 158 1.12 9.02 12.77
N ILE A 159 0.58 10.02 13.49
CA ILE A 159 1.24 10.47 14.73
C ILE A 159 1.36 9.20 15.54
N ALA A 160 2.55 8.61 15.51
CA ALA A 160 2.76 7.30 16.08
C ALA A 160 2.56 7.49 17.58
N GLU A 161 1.46 6.98 18.10
CA GLU A 161 1.30 6.87 19.53
C GLU A 161 2.29 5.83 20.02
N TYR A 162 3.18 6.26 20.90
CA TYR A 162 4.17 5.39 21.50
C TYR A 162 3.65 4.82 22.81
N PHE A 163 4.05 3.60 23.12
CA PHE A 163 3.91 3.08 24.48
C PHE A 163 4.81 3.86 25.46
N PRO A 164 4.40 4.02 26.73
CA PRO A 164 5.29 4.54 27.74
C PRO A 164 6.51 3.61 27.89
N LYS A 165 7.62 4.15 28.37
CA LYS A 165 8.81 3.33 28.66
C LYS A 165 8.51 2.31 29.73
N CYS A 166 9.07 1.11 29.57
CA CYS A 166 9.16 0.13 30.65
C CYS A 166 10.48 0.26 31.42
N SER A 167 10.58 -0.45 32.52
CA SER A 167 11.80 -0.53 33.32
C SER A 167 12.95 -1.21 32.58
N GLU A 168 14.16 -0.73 32.76
CA GLU A 168 15.37 -1.22 32.05
C GLU A 168 15.76 -2.66 32.42
N TYR A 169 15.33 -3.16 33.59
CA TYR A 169 15.68 -4.51 34.06
C TYR A 169 14.97 -5.65 33.30
N HIS A 170 13.87 -5.37 32.58
CA HIS A 170 13.17 -6.42 31.86
C HIS A 170 14.03 -7.05 30.77
N THR A 171 13.96 -8.38 30.72
CA THR A 171 14.57 -9.19 29.65
C THR A 171 13.53 -9.82 28.71
N SER A 172 12.24 -9.66 29.05
CA SER A 172 11.10 -10.19 28.32
C SER A 172 10.16 -9.09 27.88
N ILE A 173 9.80 -9.07 26.60
CA ILE A 173 8.77 -8.14 26.07
C ILE A 173 7.39 -8.41 26.70
N VAL A 174 7.10 -9.64 27.11
CA VAL A 174 5.84 -10.01 27.76
C VAL A 174 5.72 -9.28 29.10
N GLU A 175 6.71 -9.46 29.99
CA GLU A 175 6.75 -8.81 31.30
C GLU A 175 6.77 -7.28 31.18
N ALA A 176 7.52 -6.75 30.22
CA ALA A 176 7.63 -5.32 29.99
C ALA A 176 6.31 -4.69 29.50
N LEU A 177 5.52 -5.39 28.68
CA LEU A 177 4.18 -4.94 28.27
C LEU A 177 3.19 -5.02 29.45
N GLU A 178 3.26 -6.07 30.26
CA GLU A 178 2.42 -6.26 31.46
C GLU A 178 2.68 -5.17 32.50
N GLU A 179 3.94 -4.78 32.72
CA GLU A 179 4.31 -3.68 33.63
C GLU A 179 3.58 -2.38 33.26
N ILE A 180 3.48 -2.07 31.97
CA ILE A 180 2.81 -0.85 31.48
C ILE A 180 1.32 -1.02 31.23
N GLY A 181 0.71 -2.14 31.67
CA GLY A 181 -0.73 -2.40 31.55
C GLY A 181 -1.20 -2.71 30.11
N VAL A 182 -0.32 -3.21 29.26
CA VAL A 182 -0.60 -3.52 27.87
C VAL A 182 -0.76 -5.03 27.67
N PRO A 183 -1.79 -5.48 26.90
CA PRO A 183 -1.95 -6.89 26.59
C PRO A 183 -0.69 -7.51 25.98
N SER A 184 -0.26 -8.65 26.50
CA SER A 184 0.99 -9.32 26.11
C SER A 184 0.78 -10.59 25.29
N GLU A 185 -0.48 -10.92 24.94
CA GLU A 185 -0.81 -12.12 24.17
C GLU A 185 -0.22 -12.09 22.74
N LYS A 186 -0.04 -13.28 22.17
CA LYS A 186 0.59 -13.47 20.85
C LYS A 186 -0.04 -12.64 19.74
N GLY A 187 -1.38 -12.57 19.70
CA GLY A 187 -2.12 -11.81 18.71
C GLY A 187 -1.80 -10.31 18.75
N TYR A 188 -1.83 -9.72 19.92
CA TYR A 188 -1.56 -8.30 20.11
C TYR A 188 -0.09 -7.96 19.84
N ARG A 189 0.86 -8.78 20.32
CA ARG A 189 2.30 -8.63 19.98
C ARG A 189 2.57 -8.74 18.49
N LYS A 190 1.78 -9.55 17.75
CA LYS A 190 1.87 -9.61 16.28
C LYS A 190 1.52 -8.26 15.66
N SER A 191 0.47 -7.59 16.13
CA SER A 191 0.08 -6.27 15.68
C SER A 191 1.15 -5.22 16.02
N ILE A 192 1.67 -5.23 17.25
CA ILE A 192 2.78 -4.35 17.66
C ILE A 192 3.99 -4.57 16.76
N TYR A 193 4.42 -5.82 16.57
CA TYR A 193 5.60 -6.11 15.75
C TYR A 193 5.40 -5.62 14.31
N TYR A 194 4.22 -5.84 13.75
CA TYR A 194 3.91 -5.44 12.38
C TYR A 194 4.02 -3.93 12.17
N VAL A 195 3.41 -3.10 13.03
CA VAL A 195 3.44 -1.63 12.86
C VAL A 195 4.83 -1.04 13.08
N ASN A 196 5.71 -1.71 13.84
CA ASN A 196 7.07 -1.24 14.11
C ASN A 196 8.10 -1.70 13.07
N PHE A 197 7.92 -2.90 12.48
CA PHE A 197 8.95 -3.54 11.64
C PHE A 197 8.45 -3.89 10.23
N HIS A 198 7.14 -3.74 9.95
CA HIS A 198 6.52 -4.07 8.66
C HIS A 198 6.87 -5.48 8.14
N ASP A 199 7.06 -6.44 9.07
CA ASP A 199 7.48 -7.81 8.78
C ASP A 199 6.62 -8.82 9.55
N THR A 200 6.74 -10.11 9.15
CA THR A 200 6.02 -11.21 9.77
C THR A 200 6.60 -11.54 11.15
N TYR A 201 5.78 -11.45 12.17
CA TYR A 201 6.16 -11.87 13.52
C TYR A 201 6.14 -13.39 13.67
N ARG A 202 7.30 -13.98 13.95
CA ARG A 202 7.52 -15.43 14.12
C ARG A 202 7.78 -15.81 15.57
N TYR A 203 7.55 -14.89 16.50
CA TYR A 203 7.73 -15.08 17.94
C TYR A 203 9.17 -15.44 18.35
N SER A 204 10.16 -15.14 17.54
CA SER A 204 11.56 -15.43 17.83
C SER A 204 12.12 -14.53 18.92
N ALA A 205 13.14 -15.02 19.64
CA ALA A 205 13.83 -14.23 20.66
C ALA A 205 14.39 -12.91 20.11
N LYS A 206 14.93 -12.93 18.88
CA LYS A 206 15.43 -11.74 18.20
C LYS A 206 14.35 -10.69 17.97
N GLN A 207 13.15 -11.10 17.54
CA GLN A 207 12.02 -10.20 17.29
C GLN A 207 11.45 -9.64 18.59
N ASN A 208 11.36 -10.47 19.62
CA ASN A 208 10.95 -10.05 20.96
C ASN A 208 11.93 -9.01 21.54
N MET A 209 13.22 -9.25 21.40
CA MET A 209 14.26 -8.33 21.85
C MET A 209 14.20 -6.99 21.10
N ALA A 210 13.96 -7.01 19.80
CA ALA A 210 13.81 -5.78 19.00
C ALA A 210 12.65 -4.90 19.52
N MET A 211 11.49 -5.49 19.84
CA MET A 211 10.37 -4.75 20.43
C MET A 211 10.73 -4.23 21.84
N LEU A 212 11.41 -5.03 22.66
CA LEU A 212 11.79 -4.66 23.99
C LEU A 212 12.75 -3.46 24.02
N VAL A 213 13.72 -3.42 23.11
CA VAL A 213 14.63 -2.28 22.97
C VAL A 213 13.85 -1.00 22.65
N LEU A 214 12.94 -1.04 21.68
CA LEU A 214 12.10 0.11 21.34
C LEU A 214 11.20 0.54 22.53
N LEU A 215 10.66 -0.42 23.29
CA LEU A 215 9.82 -0.13 24.45
C LEU A 215 10.62 0.58 25.55
N LYS A 216 11.81 0.11 25.87
CA LYS A 216 12.72 0.77 26.83
C LYS A 216 13.07 2.19 26.41
N GLU A 217 13.26 2.41 25.13
CA GLU A 217 13.53 3.75 24.59
C GLU A 217 12.27 4.65 24.51
N GLY A 218 11.06 4.11 24.72
CA GLY A 218 9.79 4.82 24.51
C GLY A 218 9.50 5.11 23.03
N LYS A 219 10.01 4.27 22.17
CA LYS A 219 9.87 4.37 20.70
C LYS A 219 9.04 3.24 20.09
N LEU A 220 8.48 2.36 20.91
CA LEU A 220 7.61 1.28 20.45
C LEU A 220 6.23 1.87 20.10
N ILE A 221 5.82 1.76 18.85
CA ILE A 221 4.57 2.30 18.30
C ILE A 221 3.41 1.38 18.70
N LYS A 222 2.29 1.98 19.14
CA LYS A 222 1.02 1.28 19.37
C LYS A 222 0.39 0.84 18.04
N PRO A 223 -0.22 -0.36 17.97
CA PRO A 223 -0.87 -0.87 16.75
C PRO A 223 -2.20 -0.19 16.45
#